data_7173078e4e43da22034863aed1737c60
#
_entry.id   7173078e4e43da22034863aed1737c60
#
_cell.length_a   1.000
_cell.length_b   1.000
_cell.length_c   1.000
_cell.angle_alpha   90.00
_cell.angle_beta   90.00
_cell.angle_gamma   90.00
#
_symmetry.space_group_name_H-M   'P 1'
#
loop_
_entity.id
_entity.type
_entity.pdbx_description
1 polymer ?
#
loop_
_entity_poly.entity_id
_entity_poly.type
_entity_poly.pdbx_seq_one_letter_code
_entity_poly.pdbx_strand_id
1 'polypeptide(L)'
;ALGKAWCTGSSYAVFGAAQTEKLTTEHRYITDLSDLDMLRKSKYDQSRIGTAYADCKRLLSEGRKVVFTGTPCQISGLRAFLGDKEYPELLTIDVICEGVPSPKYKNSFIKYMEEKHASSVKTLDYRDKDGGRWDYNVMSLTFENGKHITIDRWVNPFFDIWMQHIMSRPSCYECRYTTSRRCSDITLGDLWGVHIFCPELYNDNHGSSVMIPSTEKGRTAIELAKQQMTTRELDMDTVVKYANRMRDPIAMNERREEFLSDLDKMEFKRIKRKWMRLSLIHI
;
A
#
# COMPACT_ATOMS: atom_id res chain seq x y z
N ALA A 1 12.89 9.50 1.65
CA ALA A 1 13.10 10.89 2.07
C ALA A 1 12.52 11.16 3.46
N LEU A 2 11.18 11.09 3.69
CA LEU A 2 10.54 11.44 4.98
C LEU A 2 11.16 10.73 6.19
N GLY A 3 11.37 9.40 6.12
CA GLY A 3 12.02 8.65 7.20
C GLY A 3 13.45 9.15 7.48
N LYS A 4 14.24 9.40 6.46
CA LYS A 4 15.61 9.93 6.60
C LYS A 4 15.61 11.34 7.18
N ALA A 5 14.67 12.19 6.76
CA ALA A 5 14.58 13.56 7.23
C ALA A 5 14.15 13.65 8.71
N TRP A 6 13.21 12.79 9.14
CA TRP A 6 12.72 12.76 10.52
C TRP A 6 13.69 12.05 11.47
N CYS A 7 14.27 10.94 11.04
CA CYS A 7 15.18 10.09 11.83
C CYS A 7 16.60 10.67 11.86
N THR A 8 16.76 11.86 12.40
CA THR A 8 18.09 12.46 12.64
C THR A 8 18.67 11.98 13.97
N GLY A 9 19.96 11.64 13.99
CA GLY A 9 20.64 11.08 15.16
C GLY A 9 20.59 9.55 15.22
N SER A 10 21.02 8.95 16.32
CA SER A 10 21.18 7.50 16.47
C SER A 10 20.02 6.77 17.16
N SER A 11 19.00 7.51 17.62
CA SER A 11 17.91 6.93 18.42
C SER A 11 16.56 7.11 17.72
N TYR A 12 16.26 6.21 16.79
CA TYR A 12 14.99 6.23 16.04
C TYR A 12 14.48 4.81 15.76
N ALA A 13 13.24 4.73 15.32
CA ALA A 13 12.64 3.54 14.75
C ALA A 13 11.65 3.90 13.62
N VAL A 14 11.62 3.09 12.56
CA VAL A 14 10.67 3.24 11.46
C VAL A 14 9.82 1.99 11.38
N PHE A 15 8.51 2.14 11.56
CA PHE A 15 7.52 1.06 11.45
C PHE A 15 6.89 1.07 10.07
N GLY A 16 6.68 -0.12 9.53
CA GLY A 16 5.98 -0.30 8.26
C GLY A 16 5.61 -1.74 7.99
N ALA A 17 4.89 -1.95 6.90
CA ALA A 17 4.50 -3.26 6.44
C ALA A 17 5.69 -3.96 5.76
N ALA A 18 6.09 -5.13 6.25
CA ALA A 18 7.12 -5.99 5.68
C ALA A 18 6.50 -7.31 5.19
N GLN A 19 6.99 -7.82 4.07
CA GLN A 19 6.63 -9.16 3.61
C GLN A 19 7.48 -10.20 4.33
N THR A 20 6.86 -11.29 4.75
CA THR A 20 7.54 -12.44 5.35
C THR A 20 7.93 -13.46 4.28
N GLU A 21 8.80 -14.42 4.63
CA GLU A 21 9.15 -15.56 3.76
C GLU A 21 7.93 -16.38 3.33
N LYS A 22 6.86 -16.37 4.12
CA LYS A 22 5.58 -17.03 3.80
C LYS A 22 4.65 -16.17 2.95
N LEU A 23 5.16 -15.09 2.36
CA LEU A 23 4.41 -14.12 1.56
C LEU A 23 3.22 -13.49 2.32
N THR A 24 3.24 -13.52 3.66
CA THR A 24 2.31 -12.75 4.50
C THR A 24 2.89 -11.38 4.79
N THR A 25 2.06 -10.44 5.21
CA THR A 25 2.48 -9.07 5.52
C THR A 25 2.31 -8.79 7.00
N GLU A 26 3.35 -8.26 7.64
CA GLU A 26 3.36 -7.92 9.06
C GLU A 26 3.91 -6.51 9.26
N HIS A 27 3.43 -5.81 10.30
CA HIS A 27 4.09 -4.59 10.75
C HIS A 27 5.32 -4.94 11.55
N ARG A 28 6.45 -4.42 11.09
CA ARG A 28 7.76 -4.53 11.74
C ARG A 28 8.39 -3.16 11.88
N TYR A 29 9.41 -3.03 12.68
CA TYR A 29 10.23 -1.83 12.73
C TYR A 29 11.70 -2.13 12.47
N ILE A 30 12.39 -1.12 12.00
CA ILE A 30 13.82 -1.08 11.81
C ILE A 30 14.41 0.06 12.65
N THR A 31 15.66 -0.08 13.04
CA THR A 31 16.44 0.94 13.77
C THR A 31 17.68 1.35 12.98
N ASP A 32 17.91 0.75 11.84
CA ASP A 32 18.92 1.14 10.87
C ASP A 32 18.24 1.45 9.52
N LEU A 33 18.55 2.63 8.95
CA LEU A 33 17.99 3.04 7.66
C LEU A 33 18.52 2.24 6.47
N SER A 34 19.59 1.45 6.64
CA SER A 34 20.02 0.47 5.62
C SER A 34 18.98 -0.61 5.38
N ASP A 35 18.13 -0.91 6.39
CA ASP A 35 17.06 -1.92 6.31
C ASP A 35 15.75 -1.38 5.72
N LEU A 36 15.70 -0.12 5.28
CA LEU A 36 14.47 0.51 4.75
C LEU A 36 13.83 -0.27 3.60
N ASP A 37 14.59 -1.00 2.82
CA ASP A 37 14.06 -1.77 1.67
C ASP A 37 13.08 -2.86 2.11
N MET A 38 13.20 -3.37 3.33
CA MET A 38 12.26 -4.32 3.92
C MET A 38 10.84 -3.73 4.03
N LEU A 39 10.74 -2.42 4.30
CA LEU A 39 9.48 -1.71 4.51
C LEU A 39 8.94 -1.04 3.24
N ARG A 40 9.75 -0.95 2.19
CA ARG A 40 9.38 -0.30 0.92
C ARG A 40 8.48 -1.18 0.07
N LYS A 41 7.98 -0.61 -1.00
CA LYS A 41 7.08 -1.20 -2.01
C LYS A 41 5.66 -1.45 -1.48
N SER A 42 4.72 -1.53 -2.39
CA SER A 42 3.31 -1.78 -2.09
C SER A 42 3.07 -3.24 -1.72
N LYS A 43 2.30 -3.48 -0.66
CA LYS A 43 1.81 -4.80 -0.27
C LYS A 43 0.28 -4.75 -0.23
N TYR A 44 -0.38 -5.28 -1.26
CA TYR A 44 -1.84 -5.35 -1.30
C TYR A 44 -2.33 -6.55 -0.51
N ASP A 45 -2.09 -6.48 0.80
CA ASP A 45 -2.40 -7.51 1.77
C ASP A 45 -2.70 -6.89 3.13
N GLN A 46 -3.45 -7.60 3.97
CA GLN A 46 -3.69 -7.17 5.35
C GLN A 46 -2.42 -7.36 6.18
N SER A 47 -1.74 -6.27 6.48
CA SER A 47 -0.61 -6.34 7.41
C SER A 47 -1.08 -6.63 8.83
N ARG A 48 -0.50 -7.65 9.46
CA ARG A 48 -0.74 -7.98 10.85
C ARG A 48 0.00 -6.99 11.75
N ILE A 49 -0.70 -6.35 12.64
CA ILE A 49 -0.11 -5.37 13.58
C ILE A 49 0.74 -6.08 14.63
N GLY A 50 0.34 -7.27 15.11
CA GLY A 50 1.08 -7.98 16.16
C GLY A 50 1.34 -7.09 17.37
N THR A 51 2.61 -6.97 17.78
CA THR A 51 3.09 -6.14 18.89
C THR A 51 3.44 -4.70 18.49
N ALA A 52 3.32 -4.32 17.21
CA ALA A 52 3.85 -3.07 16.68
C ALA A 52 3.36 -1.81 17.44
N TYR A 53 2.10 -1.79 17.92
CA TYR A 53 1.61 -0.68 18.72
C TYR A 53 2.26 -0.61 20.10
N ALA A 54 2.43 -1.76 20.76
CA ALA A 54 3.10 -1.85 22.06
C ALA A 54 4.59 -1.47 21.95
N ASP A 55 5.26 -1.96 20.90
CA ASP A 55 6.65 -1.63 20.61
C ASP A 55 6.82 -0.12 20.32
N CYS A 56 5.91 0.46 19.53
CA CYS A 56 5.90 1.90 19.27
C CYS A 56 5.77 2.69 20.59
N LYS A 57 4.82 2.33 21.45
CA LYS A 57 4.62 2.99 22.75
C LYS A 57 5.87 2.87 23.64
N ARG A 58 6.49 1.68 23.70
CA ARG A 58 7.72 1.44 24.44
C ARG A 58 8.87 2.33 23.93
N LEU A 59 9.11 2.34 22.62
CA LEU A 59 10.19 3.13 22.02
C LEU A 59 9.99 4.64 22.23
N LEU A 60 8.75 5.11 22.16
CA LEU A 60 8.41 6.50 22.48
C LEU A 60 8.66 6.82 23.97
N SER A 61 8.40 5.88 24.89
CA SER A 61 8.71 6.06 26.33
C SER A 61 10.20 6.07 26.61
N GLU A 62 11.01 5.47 25.73
CA GLU A 62 12.47 5.52 25.75
C GLU A 62 13.04 6.83 25.13
N GLY A 63 12.17 7.76 24.70
CA GLY A 63 12.57 9.02 24.07
C GLY A 63 13.06 8.89 22.63
N ARG A 64 12.77 7.79 21.95
CA ARG A 64 13.16 7.60 20.55
C ARG A 64 12.23 8.35 19.60
N LYS A 65 12.78 8.84 18.52
CA LYS A 65 11.99 9.30 17.38
C LYS A 65 11.37 8.11 16.64
N VAL A 66 10.08 8.16 16.41
CA VAL A 66 9.36 7.07 15.72
C VAL A 66 8.66 7.60 14.48
N VAL A 67 8.84 6.91 13.35
CA VAL A 67 7.97 7.03 12.17
C VAL A 67 7.10 5.79 12.13
N PHE A 68 5.79 5.97 12.15
CA PHE A 68 4.86 4.85 12.00
C PHE A 68 4.05 5.00 10.71
N THR A 69 4.24 4.06 9.78
CA THR A 69 3.49 4.05 8.51
C THR A 69 2.42 2.96 8.53
N GLY A 70 1.27 3.21 7.89
CA GLY A 70 0.20 2.21 7.82
C GLY A 70 -0.96 2.66 6.96
N THR A 71 -2.01 1.85 6.90
CA THR A 71 -3.29 2.30 6.35
C THR A 71 -3.97 3.26 7.34
N PRO A 72 -4.92 4.12 6.89
CA PRO A 72 -5.57 5.07 7.79
C PRO A 72 -6.22 4.42 9.01
N CYS A 73 -6.85 3.27 8.84
CA CYS A 73 -7.46 2.53 9.95
C CYS A 73 -6.39 1.98 10.94
N GLN A 74 -5.18 1.67 10.48
CA GLN A 74 -4.09 1.25 11.35
C GLN A 74 -3.50 2.44 12.11
N ILE A 75 -3.37 3.60 11.47
CA ILE A 75 -2.93 4.83 12.17
C ILE A 75 -3.97 5.25 13.22
N SER A 76 -5.26 5.20 12.89
CA SER A 76 -6.32 5.45 13.86
C SER A 76 -6.28 4.47 15.04
N GLY A 77 -6.04 3.19 14.75
CA GLY A 77 -5.86 2.16 15.80
C GLY A 77 -4.65 2.45 16.69
N LEU A 78 -3.51 2.88 16.12
CA LEU A 78 -2.34 3.30 16.89
C LEU A 78 -2.68 4.47 17.81
N ARG A 79 -3.32 5.52 17.28
CA ARG A 79 -3.70 6.70 18.09
C ARG A 79 -4.64 6.31 19.23
N ALA A 80 -5.63 5.47 18.97
CA ALA A 80 -6.52 4.96 20.01
C ALA A 80 -5.77 4.13 21.08
N PHE A 81 -4.77 3.34 20.67
CA PHE A 81 -3.93 2.56 21.60
C PHE A 81 -3.02 3.44 22.45
N LEU A 82 -2.50 4.53 21.88
CA LEU A 82 -1.64 5.48 22.62
C LEU A 82 -2.44 6.37 23.56
N GLY A 83 -3.74 6.54 23.34
CA GLY A 83 -4.63 7.42 24.12
C GLY A 83 -4.44 8.90 23.78
N ASP A 84 -4.93 9.78 24.67
CA ASP A 84 -4.95 11.23 24.47
C ASP A 84 -3.57 11.91 24.69
N LYS A 85 -2.55 11.13 24.99
CA LYS A 85 -1.19 11.66 25.17
C LYS A 85 -0.61 12.08 23.83
N GLU A 86 -0.06 13.29 23.80
CA GLU A 86 0.73 13.76 22.66
C GLU A 86 2.16 13.21 22.73
N TYR A 87 2.66 12.83 21.54
CA TYR A 87 4.02 12.33 21.36
C TYR A 87 4.71 13.17 20.28
N PRO A 88 5.49 14.20 20.68
CA PRO A 88 6.24 15.04 19.74
C PRO A 88 7.18 14.23 18.83
N GLU A 89 7.74 13.14 19.37
CA GLU A 89 8.69 12.25 18.68
C GLU A 89 8.03 11.27 17.69
N LEU A 90 6.70 11.19 17.68
CA LEU A 90 5.96 10.31 16.77
C LEU A 90 5.52 11.06 15.50
N LEU A 91 5.99 10.62 14.35
CA LEU A 91 5.47 11.01 13.04
C LEU A 91 4.62 9.87 12.47
N THR A 92 3.35 10.13 12.23
CA THR A 92 2.44 9.15 11.64
C THR A 92 2.22 9.43 10.15
N ILE A 93 2.30 8.37 9.34
CA ILE A 93 2.13 8.48 7.89
C ILE A 93 1.11 7.43 7.45
N ASP A 94 0.02 7.86 6.84
CA ASP A 94 -0.92 6.93 6.21
C ASP A 94 -0.84 6.96 4.67
N VAL A 95 -1.59 6.08 4.04
CA VAL A 95 -1.66 5.98 2.58
C VAL A 95 -3.09 6.16 2.07
N ILE A 96 -3.25 6.65 0.86
CA ILE A 96 -4.54 6.58 0.13
C ILE A 96 -4.76 5.11 -0.19
N CYS A 97 -5.74 4.48 0.48
CA CYS A 97 -5.90 3.03 0.55
C CYS A 97 -7.09 2.56 -0.30
N GLU A 98 -6.85 1.66 -1.25
CA GLU A 98 -7.87 1.04 -2.12
C GLU A 98 -8.60 -0.17 -1.48
N GLY A 99 -8.49 -0.33 -0.16
CA GLY A 99 -9.06 -1.48 0.54
C GLY A 99 -8.12 -2.69 0.55
N VAL A 100 -8.57 -3.77 1.17
CA VAL A 100 -7.78 -4.98 1.38
C VAL A 100 -8.47 -6.16 0.70
N PRO A 101 -7.81 -6.86 -0.23
CA PRO A 101 -8.35 -8.06 -0.85
C PRO A 101 -8.42 -9.23 0.13
N SER A 102 -9.23 -10.22 -0.20
CA SER A 102 -9.33 -11.46 0.58
C SER A 102 -8.00 -12.21 0.62
N PRO A 103 -7.48 -12.59 1.81
CA PRO A 103 -6.29 -13.44 1.91
C PRO A 103 -6.45 -14.79 1.20
N LYS A 104 -7.67 -15.35 1.22
CA LYS A 104 -7.99 -16.59 0.48
C LYS A 104 -7.80 -16.43 -1.02
N TYR A 105 -8.24 -15.29 -1.57
CA TYR A 105 -8.04 -14.97 -2.99
C TYR A 105 -6.55 -14.88 -3.34
N LYS A 106 -5.77 -14.15 -2.55
CA LYS A 106 -4.32 -14.06 -2.73
C LYS A 106 -3.66 -15.44 -2.70
N ASN A 107 -3.97 -16.25 -1.70
CA ASN A 107 -3.38 -17.58 -1.57
C ASN A 107 -3.76 -18.51 -2.73
N SER A 108 -5.00 -18.43 -3.22
CA SER A 108 -5.45 -19.18 -4.40
C SER A 108 -4.70 -18.74 -5.67
N PHE A 109 -4.43 -17.44 -5.81
CA PHE A 109 -3.62 -16.92 -6.92
C PHE A 109 -2.18 -17.41 -6.85
N ILE A 110 -1.55 -17.33 -5.66
CA ILE A 110 -0.17 -17.83 -5.46
C ILE A 110 -0.09 -19.30 -5.81
N LYS A 111 -0.97 -20.13 -5.25
CA LYS A 111 -1.04 -21.57 -5.56
C LYS A 111 -1.18 -21.84 -7.07
N TYR A 112 -2.04 -21.11 -7.75
CA TYR A 112 -2.19 -21.22 -9.22
C TYR A 112 -0.90 -20.89 -9.96
N MET A 113 -0.14 -19.89 -9.51
CA MET A 113 1.13 -19.51 -10.11
C MET A 113 2.20 -20.58 -9.85
N GLU A 114 2.25 -21.15 -8.65
CA GLU A 114 3.15 -22.25 -8.28
C GLU A 114 2.89 -23.51 -9.12
N GLU A 115 1.64 -23.91 -9.26
CA GLU A 115 1.23 -25.05 -10.12
C GLU A 115 1.59 -24.80 -11.59
N LYS A 116 1.33 -23.60 -12.10
CA LYS A 116 1.63 -23.22 -13.49
C LYS A 116 3.12 -23.24 -13.81
N HIS A 117 3.98 -22.93 -12.83
CA HIS A 117 5.42 -22.82 -13.01
C HIS A 117 6.21 -23.96 -12.34
N ALA A 118 5.52 -24.95 -11.75
CA ALA A 118 6.08 -26.11 -11.06
C ALA A 118 7.17 -25.72 -10.05
N SER A 119 6.98 -24.63 -9.30
CA SER A 119 7.91 -24.14 -8.28
C SER A 119 7.21 -23.19 -7.33
N SER A 120 7.60 -23.19 -6.06
CA SER A 120 7.07 -22.26 -5.06
C SER A 120 7.48 -20.82 -5.35
N VAL A 121 6.59 -19.88 -5.04
CA VAL A 121 6.87 -18.44 -5.14
C VAL A 121 7.75 -18.02 -3.97
N LYS A 122 8.91 -17.48 -4.28
CA LYS A 122 9.89 -16.96 -3.32
C LYS A 122 9.63 -15.50 -2.96
N THR A 123 9.39 -14.66 -3.96
CA THR A 123 9.08 -13.23 -3.78
C THR A 123 7.91 -12.81 -4.64
N LEU A 124 7.13 -11.85 -4.13
CA LEU A 124 6.00 -11.23 -4.81
C LEU A 124 6.12 -9.71 -4.67
N ASP A 125 6.31 -9.01 -5.78
CA ASP A 125 6.27 -7.56 -5.85
C ASP A 125 5.00 -7.14 -6.61
N TYR A 126 4.10 -6.47 -5.92
CA TYR A 126 2.83 -6.01 -6.52
C TYR A 126 2.98 -4.82 -7.46
N ARG A 127 4.06 -4.06 -7.33
CA ARG A 127 4.30 -2.81 -8.06
C ARG A 127 5.77 -2.73 -8.47
N ASP A 128 6.20 -3.67 -9.30
CA ASP A 128 7.54 -3.70 -9.85
C ASP A 128 7.72 -2.57 -10.87
N LYS A 129 8.53 -1.60 -10.52
CA LYS A 129 8.83 -0.44 -11.36
C LYS A 129 9.92 -0.72 -12.38
N ASP A 130 10.73 -1.73 -12.13
CA ASP A 130 11.81 -2.14 -13.04
C ASP A 130 11.25 -2.99 -14.20
N GLY A 131 10.12 -3.67 -13.98
CA GLY A 131 9.44 -4.51 -14.95
C GLY A 131 8.57 -3.77 -15.98
N GLY A 132 8.40 -2.45 -15.87
CA GLY A 132 7.54 -1.69 -16.78
C GLY A 132 7.17 -0.30 -16.30
N ARG A 133 6.14 0.29 -16.92
CA ARG A 133 5.68 1.63 -16.54
C ARG A 133 5.01 1.61 -15.17
N TRP A 134 5.24 2.64 -14.36
CA TRP A 134 4.70 2.76 -13.00
C TRP A 134 3.16 2.70 -12.95
N ASP A 135 2.48 3.25 -13.97
CA ASP A 135 1.02 3.31 -14.08
C ASP A 135 0.39 1.99 -14.58
N TYR A 136 1.19 1.05 -15.07
CA TYR A 136 0.73 -0.27 -15.53
C TYR A 136 0.56 -1.29 -14.40
N ASN A 137 0.92 -0.95 -13.15
CA ASN A 137 0.83 -1.86 -12.01
C ASN A 137 1.42 -3.25 -12.34
N VAL A 138 2.63 -3.28 -12.85
CA VAL A 138 3.33 -4.53 -13.16
C VAL A 138 3.58 -5.29 -11.86
N MET A 139 3.18 -6.55 -11.83
CA MET A 139 3.47 -7.47 -10.73
C MET A 139 4.61 -8.37 -11.15
N SER A 140 5.59 -8.61 -10.29
CA SER A 140 6.62 -9.61 -10.52
C SER A 140 6.60 -10.71 -9.47
N LEU A 141 6.93 -11.92 -9.90
CA LEU A 141 7.11 -13.09 -9.05
C LEU A 141 8.46 -13.74 -9.37
N THR A 142 9.22 -14.05 -8.32
CA THR A 142 10.40 -14.90 -8.42
C THR A 142 10.11 -16.22 -7.75
N PHE A 143 10.48 -17.32 -8.41
CA PHE A 143 10.26 -18.68 -7.93
C PHE A 143 11.54 -19.28 -7.35
N GLU A 144 11.42 -20.33 -6.54
CA GLU A 144 12.57 -21.02 -5.94
C GLU A 144 13.50 -21.67 -6.99
N ASN A 145 12.97 -22.04 -8.15
CA ASN A 145 13.78 -22.53 -9.28
C ASN A 145 14.54 -21.44 -10.05
N GLY A 146 14.53 -20.20 -9.55
CA GLY A 146 15.21 -19.04 -10.16
C GLY A 146 14.43 -18.36 -11.28
N LYS A 147 13.27 -18.88 -11.68
CA LYS A 147 12.44 -18.23 -12.69
C LYS A 147 11.90 -16.92 -12.17
N HIS A 148 12.00 -15.87 -12.98
CA HIS A 148 11.39 -14.56 -12.73
C HIS A 148 10.38 -14.25 -13.82
N ILE A 149 9.21 -13.75 -13.46
CA ILE A 149 8.16 -13.33 -14.40
C ILE A 149 7.59 -11.98 -14.00
N THR A 150 7.16 -11.23 -14.98
CA THR A 150 6.39 -9.99 -14.82
C THR A 150 5.01 -10.15 -15.47
N ILE A 151 4.01 -9.56 -14.86
CA ILE A 151 2.62 -9.61 -15.34
C ILE A 151 2.05 -8.19 -15.30
N ASP A 152 1.79 -7.64 -16.47
CA ASP A 152 1.12 -6.36 -16.64
C ASP A 152 -0.33 -6.41 -16.12
N ARG A 153 -0.83 -5.29 -15.57
CA ARG A 153 -2.20 -5.20 -14.99
C ARG A 153 -3.30 -5.65 -15.95
N TRP A 154 -3.11 -5.41 -17.24
CA TRP A 154 -4.13 -5.69 -18.27
C TRP A 154 -4.37 -7.18 -18.49
N VAL A 155 -3.38 -8.00 -18.18
CA VAL A 155 -3.45 -9.47 -18.29
C VAL A 155 -3.31 -10.17 -16.95
N ASN A 156 -3.19 -9.39 -15.86
CA ASN A 156 -3.03 -9.91 -14.51
C ASN A 156 -4.39 -10.20 -13.86
N PRO A 157 -4.76 -11.47 -13.68
CA PRO A 157 -6.04 -11.80 -13.07
C PRO A 157 -6.17 -11.31 -11.62
N PHE A 158 -5.05 -11.16 -10.90
CA PHE A 158 -5.08 -10.67 -9.54
C PHE A 158 -5.62 -9.24 -9.49
N PHE A 159 -5.06 -8.33 -10.29
CA PHE A 159 -5.51 -6.95 -10.32
C PHE A 159 -6.88 -6.79 -10.95
N ASP A 160 -7.12 -7.46 -12.08
CA ASP A 160 -8.39 -7.31 -12.81
C ASP A 160 -9.60 -7.69 -11.94
N ILE A 161 -9.51 -8.80 -11.20
CA ILE A 161 -10.61 -9.25 -10.33
C ILE A 161 -10.67 -8.42 -9.04
N TRP A 162 -9.52 -8.08 -8.43
CA TRP A 162 -9.53 -7.27 -7.20
C TRP A 162 -10.09 -5.86 -7.44
N MET A 163 -9.71 -5.21 -8.53
CA MET A 163 -10.19 -3.85 -8.88
C MET A 163 -11.70 -3.78 -9.18
N GLN A 164 -12.37 -4.92 -9.28
CA GLN A 164 -13.84 -4.96 -9.30
C GLN A 164 -14.43 -4.80 -7.89
N HIS A 165 -13.61 -4.68 -6.86
CA HIS A 165 -13.98 -4.58 -5.44
C HIS A 165 -14.93 -5.69 -4.95
N ILE A 166 -14.82 -6.87 -5.57
CA ILE A 166 -15.76 -7.96 -5.36
C ILE A 166 -15.44 -8.80 -4.12
N MET A 167 -14.21 -8.70 -3.58
CA MET A 167 -13.79 -9.51 -2.43
C MET A 167 -13.10 -8.71 -1.33
N SER A 168 -13.23 -7.40 -1.33
CA SER A 168 -12.60 -6.57 -0.31
C SER A 168 -13.18 -6.87 1.08
N ARG A 169 -12.38 -6.60 2.10
CA ARG A 169 -12.78 -6.74 3.51
C ARG A 169 -14.07 -5.94 3.76
N PRO A 170 -15.07 -6.47 4.48
CA PRO A 170 -16.38 -5.80 4.67
C PRO A 170 -16.27 -4.36 5.16
N SER A 171 -15.41 -4.09 6.15
CA SER A 171 -15.21 -2.75 6.68
C SER A 171 -14.60 -1.74 5.67
N CYS A 172 -14.08 -2.20 4.52
CA CYS A 172 -13.58 -1.30 3.48
C CYS A 172 -14.71 -0.68 2.65
N TYR A 173 -15.86 -1.32 2.58
CA TYR A 173 -17.05 -0.78 1.91
C TYR A 173 -17.75 0.32 2.73
N GLU A 174 -17.49 0.36 4.02
CA GLU A 174 -18.01 1.37 4.96
C GLU A 174 -16.85 2.14 5.62
N CYS A 175 -15.78 2.36 4.87
CA CYS A 175 -14.54 2.93 5.39
C CYS A 175 -14.75 4.38 5.84
N ARG A 176 -14.58 4.64 7.13
CA ARG A 176 -14.70 5.99 7.72
C ARG A 176 -13.50 6.90 7.41
N TYR A 177 -12.46 6.35 6.80
CA TYR A 177 -11.19 7.04 6.55
C TYR A 177 -11.03 7.49 5.09
N THR A 178 -12.06 7.30 4.26
CA THR A 178 -12.11 7.80 2.89
C THR A 178 -12.59 9.26 2.89
N THR A 179 -11.77 10.12 3.41
CA THR A 179 -12.06 11.55 3.60
C THR A 179 -10.75 12.34 3.48
N SER A 180 -10.83 13.62 3.18
CA SER A 180 -9.71 14.56 3.23
C SER A 180 -9.26 14.88 4.66
N ARG A 181 -10.11 14.64 5.66
CA ARG A 181 -9.73 14.76 7.09
C ARG A 181 -9.00 13.50 7.52
N ARG A 182 -7.69 13.59 7.60
CA ARG A 182 -6.84 12.44 7.92
C ARG A 182 -6.47 12.39 9.40
N CYS A 183 -6.24 11.18 9.91
CA CYS A 183 -5.83 10.96 11.30
C CYS A 183 -4.30 10.88 11.46
N SER A 184 -3.55 10.90 10.36
CA SER A 184 -2.09 10.90 10.32
C SER A 184 -1.52 12.31 10.25
N ASP A 185 -0.21 12.46 10.46
CA ASP A 185 0.48 13.72 10.23
C ASP A 185 0.68 13.99 8.73
N ILE A 186 0.92 12.92 7.96
CA ILE A 186 1.09 12.98 6.49
C ILE A 186 0.31 11.84 5.85
N THR A 187 -0.35 12.13 4.73
CA THR A 187 -0.92 11.11 3.83
C THR A 187 -0.07 11.01 2.57
N LEU A 188 0.24 9.77 2.18
CA LEU A 188 0.94 9.47 0.92
C LEU A 188 0.00 8.76 -0.06
N GLY A 189 0.22 8.96 -1.34
CA GLY A 189 -0.49 8.23 -2.39
C GLY A 189 0.19 8.35 -3.74
N ASP A 190 -0.26 7.57 -4.71
CA ASP A 190 0.09 7.78 -6.11
C ASP A 190 -0.62 9.04 -6.62
N LEU A 191 0.11 9.87 -7.37
CA LEU A 191 -0.44 11.08 -7.98
C LEU A 191 -1.09 10.73 -9.33
N TRP A 192 -2.28 10.16 -9.28
CA TRP A 192 -3.05 9.87 -10.50
C TRP A 192 -3.42 11.16 -11.22
N GLY A 193 -3.37 11.15 -12.55
CA GLY A 193 -3.63 12.34 -13.37
C GLY A 193 -2.43 13.27 -13.52
N VAL A 194 -1.26 12.92 -13.01
CA VAL A 194 -0.03 13.75 -13.11
C VAL A 194 0.28 14.20 -14.53
N HIS A 195 0.02 13.37 -15.54
CA HIS A 195 0.21 13.70 -16.95
C HIS A 195 -0.70 14.83 -17.46
N ILE A 196 -1.77 15.16 -16.72
CA ILE A 196 -2.72 16.23 -17.08
C ILE A 196 -2.28 17.56 -16.47
N PHE A 197 -1.86 17.57 -15.20
CA PHE A 197 -1.60 18.80 -14.45
C PHE A 197 -0.13 19.05 -14.09
N CYS A 198 0.73 18.04 -14.21
CA CYS A 198 2.18 18.13 -14.02
C CYS A 198 2.91 17.18 -14.98
N PRO A 199 2.79 17.38 -16.31
CA PRO A 199 3.36 16.47 -17.31
C PRO A 199 4.89 16.31 -17.17
N GLU A 200 5.58 17.34 -16.68
CA GLU A 200 7.01 17.31 -16.40
C GLU A 200 7.41 16.28 -15.35
N LEU A 201 6.50 15.87 -14.46
CA LEU A 201 6.73 14.84 -13.44
C LEU A 201 6.35 13.41 -13.91
N TYR A 202 5.88 13.29 -15.15
CA TYR A 202 5.41 12.01 -15.68
C TYR A 202 6.49 11.22 -16.45
N ASN A 203 7.51 11.90 -16.95
CA ASN A 203 8.41 11.39 -17.98
C ASN A 203 9.52 10.44 -17.49
N ASP A 204 9.74 10.34 -16.19
CA ASP A 204 10.83 9.52 -15.64
C ASP A 204 10.48 8.03 -15.45
N ASN A 205 9.26 7.64 -15.76
CA ASN A 205 8.72 6.28 -15.62
C ASN A 205 8.73 5.69 -14.18
N HIS A 206 9.15 6.46 -13.17
CA HIS A 206 9.15 6.04 -11.76
C HIS A 206 7.84 6.37 -11.04
N GLY A 207 7.06 7.30 -11.62
CA GLY A 207 5.82 7.81 -11.08
C GLY A 207 6.02 8.86 -10.00
N SER A 208 4.96 9.63 -9.78
CA SER A 208 4.92 10.70 -8.80
C SER A 208 4.05 10.32 -7.62
N SER A 209 4.48 10.70 -6.43
CA SER A 209 3.71 10.52 -5.20
C SER A 209 3.13 11.85 -4.74
N VAL A 210 1.93 11.83 -4.20
CA VAL A 210 1.37 12.97 -3.47
C VAL A 210 1.70 12.85 -1.99
N MET A 211 2.00 14.00 -1.36
CA MET A 211 2.21 14.14 0.08
C MET A 211 1.27 15.21 0.60
N ILE A 212 0.39 14.86 1.52
CA ILE A 212 -0.61 15.78 2.08
C ILE A 212 -0.35 15.92 3.58
N PRO A 213 0.13 17.07 4.07
CA PRO A 213 0.28 17.31 5.50
C PRO A 213 -1.08 17.60 6.14
N SER A 214 -1.38 16.94 7.26
CA SER A 214 -2.58 17.17 8.06
C SER A 214 -2.30 17.87 9.39
N THR A 215 -1.02 17.96 9.81
CA THR A 215 -0.59 18.62 11.02
C THR A 215 0.63 19.51 10.75
N GLU A 216 0.92 20.45 11.67
CA GLU A 216 2.13 21.29 11.59
C GLU A 216 3.40 20.44 11.63
N LYS A 217 3.41 19.38 12.43
CA LYS A 217 4.49 18.40 12.47
C LYS A 217 4.71 17.73 11.11
N GLY A 218 3.61 17.36 10.44
CA GLY A 218 3.65 16.82 9.08
C GLY A 218 4.21 17.81 8.07
N ARG A 219 3.84 19.09 8.14
CA ARG A 219 4.40 20.17 7.30
C ARG A 219 5.91 20.28 7.50
N THR A 220 6.35 20.38 8.74
CA THR A 220 7.78 20.47 9.08
C THR A 220 8.55 19.27 8.53
N ALA A 221 8.03 18.05 8.68
CA ALA A 221 8.68 16.84 8.17
C ALA A 221 8.78 16.85 6.63
N ILE A 222 7.77 17.35 5.92
CA ILE A 222 7.81 17.50 4.45
C ILE A 222 8.85 18.54 4.05
N GLU A 223 8.89 19.70 4.70
CA GLU A 223 9.88 20.75 4.39
C GLU A 223 11.32 20.24 4.54
N LEU A 224 11.60 19.49 5.60
CA LEU A 224 12.91 18.86 5.79
C LEU A 224 13.23 17.85 4.66
N ALA A 225 12.22 17.11 4.19
CA ALA A 225 12.38 16.10 3.17
C ALA A 225 12.51 16.69 1.74
N LYS A 226 11.98 17.89 1.49
CA LYS A 226 12.05 18.58 0.17
C LYS A 226 13.49 18.72 -0.34
N GLN A 227 14.47 18.83 0.54
CA GLN A 227 15.89 18.91 0.16
C GLN A 227 16.42 17.65 -0.58
N GLN A 228 15.70 16.54 -0.48
CA GLN A 228 16.08 15.24 -1.07
C GLN A 228 15.13 14.81 -2.19
N MET A 229 14.24 15.68 -2.66
CA MET A 229 13.18 15.35 -3.60
C MET A 229 12.90 16.52 -4.55
N THR A 230 12.51 16.21 -5.78
CA THR A 230 11.85 17.19 -6.64
C THR A 230 10.37 17.28 -6.24
N THR A 231 9.89 18.46 -5.91
CA THR A 231 8.52 18.68 -5.46
C THR A 231 7.81 19.79 -6.25
N ARG A 232 6.51 19.62 -6.40
CA ARG A 232 5.60 20.63 -6.97
C ARG A 232 4.43 20.81 -6.01
N GLU A 233 4.09 22.03 -5.70
CA GLU A 233 2.87 22.31 -4.92
C GLU A 233 1.64 22.20 -5.85
N LEU A 234 0.60 21.55 -5.35
CA LEU A 234 -0.64 21.32 -6.04
C LEU A 234 -1.82 21.81 -5.20
N ASP A 235 -2.85 22.24 -5.89
CA ASP A 235 -4.13 22.49 -5.26
C ASP A 235 -4.79 21.22 -4.75
N MET A 236 -5.33 21.28 -3.54
CA MET A 236 -5.94 20.12 -2.88
C MET A 236 -7.15 19.57 -3.63
N ASP A 237 -7.97 20.44 -4.23
CA ASP A 237 -9.16 20.03 -4.99
C ASP A 237 -8.75 19.25 -6.24
N THR A 238 -7.65 19.65 -6.88
CA THR A 238 -7.05 18.92 -8.00
C THR A 238 -6.61 17.53 -7.58
N VAL A 239 -5.92 17.39 -6.44
CA VAL A 239 -5.48 16.09 -5.92
C VAL A 239 -6.67 15.19 -5.60
N VAL A 240 -7.66 15.70 -4.86
CA VAL A 240 -8.85 14.96 -4.43
C VAL A 240 -9.69 14.48 -5.61
N LYS A 241 -9.75 15.26 -6.71
CA LYS A 241 -10.46 14.88 -7.93
C LYS A 241 -10.00 13.53 -8.50
N TYR A 242 -8.70 13.24 -8.42
CA TYR A 242 -8.10 12.00 -8.94
C TYR A 242 -7.82 10.95 -7.86
N ALA A 243 -8.03 11.29 -6.60
CA ALA A 243 -7.84 10.41 -5.44
C ALA A 243 -9.19 9.98 -4.84
N ASN A 244 -9.94 9.12 -5.56
CA ASN A 244 -11.29 8.72 -5.17
C ASN A 244 -11.40 8.26 -3.70
N ARG A 245 -10.38 7.56 -3.18
CA ARG A 245 -10.34 7.09 -1.79
C ARG A 245 -10.13 8.19 -0.75
N MET A 246 -10.09 9.44 -1.16
CA MET A 246 -10.17 10.61 -0.28
C MET A 246 -11.58 11.22 -0.23
N ARG A 247 -12.55 10.65 -0.92
CA ARG A 247 -13.95 11.12 -0.97
C ARG A 247 -14.90 10.03 -0.55
N ASP A 248 -14.79 8.85 -1.18
CA ASP A 248 -15.78 7.80 -1.06
C ASP A 248 -15.13 6.45 -0.74
N PRO A 249 -15.76 5.59 0.07
CA PRO A 249 -15.37 4.20 0.21
C PRO A 249 -15.53 3.45 -1.12
N ILE A 250 -14.92 2.28 -1.21
CA ILE A 250 -15.17 1.39 -2.34
C ILE A 250 -16.63 0.95 -2.35
N ALA A 251 -17.25 0.96 -3.51
CA ALA A 251 -18.62 0.44 -3.66
C ALA A 251 -18.61 -1.09 -3.55
N MET A 252 -19.58 -1.64 -2.83
CA MET A 252 -19.76 -3.09 -2.77
C MET A 252 -20.29 -3.59 -4.12
N ASN A 253 -19.62 -4.60 -4.66
CA ASN A 253 -20.08 -5.24 -5.89
C ASN A 253 -21.25 -6.17 -5.60
N GLU A 254 -22.35 -6.07 -6.36
CA GLU A 254 -23.57 -6.87 -6.19
C GLU A 254 -23.30 -8.37 -6.29
N ARG A 255 -22.29 -8.78 -7.07
CA ARG A 255 -21.93 -10.19 -7.26
C ARG A 255 -20.92 -10.71 -6.21
N ARG A 256 -20.72 -9.97 -5.12
CA ARG A 256 -19.74 -10.32 -4.08
C ARG A 256 -20.00 -11.72 -3.49
N GLU A 257 -21.24 -12.03 -3.14
CA GLU A 257 -21.58 -13.32 -2.51
C GLU A 257 -21.40 -14.48 -3.49
N GLU A 258 -21.73 -14.29 -4.77
CA GLU A 258 -21.49 -15.27 -5.82
C GLU A 258 -19.97 -15.53 -5.94
N PHE A 259 -19.18 -14.48 -5.99
CA PHE A 259 -17.72 -14.60 -6.07
C PHE A 259 -17.13 -15.36 -4.89
N LEU A 260 -17.54 -15.03 -3.67
CA LEU A 260 -17.04 -15.68 -2.45
C LEU A 260 -17.41 -17.17 -2.44
N SER A 261 -18.64 -17.51 -2.85
CA SER A 261 -19.05 -18.91 -3.00
C SER A 261 -18.21 -19.66 -4.04
N ASP A 262 -17.89 -19.01 -5.17
CA ASP A 262 -17.02 -19.59 -6.19
C ASP A 262 -15.58 -19.77 -5.67
N LEU A 263 -15.06 -18.77 -4.95
CA LEU A 263 -13.73 -18.82 -4.37
C LEU A 263 -13.57 -19.95 -3.32
N ASP A 264 -14.70 -20.36 -2.71
CA ASP A 264 -14.72 -21.49 -1.79
C ASP A 264 -14.70 -22.85 -2.48
N LYS A 265 -15.24 -22.93 -3.69
CA LYS A 265 -15.54 -24.19 -4.38
C LYS A 265 -14.66 -24.44 -5.62
N MET A 266 -14.04 -23.40 -6.17
CA MET A 266 -13.35 -23.49 -7.45
C MET A 266 -11.84 -23.27 -7.31
N GLU A 267 -11.08 -23.97 -8.16
CA GLU A 267 -9.68 -23.65 -8.40
C GLU A 267 -9.52 -22.29 -9.08
N PHE A 268 -8.40 -21.61 -8.85
CA PHE A 268 -8.15 -20.27 -9.38
C PHE A 268 -8.24 -20.20 -10.93
N LYS A 269 -7.88 -21.25 -11.62
CA LYS A 269 -8.03 -21.34 -13.10
C LYS A 269 -9.48 -21.13 -13.57
N ARG A 270 -10.45 -21.66 -12.81
CA ARG A 270 -11.89 -21.46 -13.07
C ARG A 270 -12.35 -20.08 -12.64
N ILE A 271 -11.88 -19.61 -11.49
CA ILE A 271 -12.11 -18.22 -11.01
C ILE A 271 -11.66 -17.23 -12.08
N LYS A 272 -10.42 -17.35 -12.56
CA LYS A 272 -9.89 -16.50 -13.63
C LYS A 272 -10.83 -16.49 -14.85
N ARG A 273 -11.26 -17.66 -15.34
CA ARG A 273 -12.11 -17.76 -16.52
C ARG A 273 -13.48 -17.10 -16.36
N LYS A 274 -14.08 -17.21 -15.17
CA LYS A 274 -15.42 -16.70 -14.89
C LYS A 274 -15.42 -15.21 -14.57
N TRP A 275 -14.40 -14.73 -13.87
CA TRP A 275 -14.41 -13.42 -13.22
C TRP A 275 -13.45 -12.39 -13.80
N MET A 276 -12.42 -12.82 -14.53
CA MET A 276 -11.55 -11.88 -15.24
C MET A 276 -12.33 -11.26 -16.40
N ARG A 277 -12.34 -9.93 -16.45
CA ARG A 277 -12.89 -9.19 -17.58
C ARG A 277 -11.95 -9.36 -18.76
N LEU A 278 -12.43 -9.94 -19.85
CA LEU A 278 -11.68 -9.93 -21.10
C LEU A 278 -11.58 -8.48 -21.56
N SER A 279 -10.38 -7.92 -21.51
CA SER A 279 -10.15 -6.62 -22.13
C SER A 279 -10.34 -6.78 -23.63
N LEU A 280 -11.41 -6.17 -24.18
CA LEU A 280 -11.67 -6.10 -25.63
C LEU A 280 -10.64 -5.26 -26.39
N ILE A 281 -9.59 -4.80 -25.72
CA ILE A 281 -8.54 -3.92 -26.29
C ILE A 281 -7.44 -4.71 -27.01
N HIS A 282 -7.52 -6.04 -27.04
CA HIS A 282 -6.56 -6.90 -27.73
C HIS A 282 -7.14 -7.61 -28.96
N ILE A 283 -8.11 -6.99 -29.63
CA ILE A 283 -8.52 -7.40 -30.98
C ILE A 283 -8.08 -6.33 -31.98
#